data_aad751f1ab567d907a82749e14207919
#
_entry.id   aad751f1ab567d907a82749e14207919
#
_cell.length_a   1.000
_cell.length_b   1.000
_cell.length_c   1.000
_cell.angle_alpha   90.00
_cell.angle_beta   90.00
_cell.angle_gamma   90.00
#
_symmetry.space_group_name_H-M   'P 1'
#
loop_
_entity.id
_entity.type
_entity.pdbx_description
1 polymer ?
#
loop_
_entity_poly.entity_id
_entity_poly.type
_entity_poly.pdbx_seq_one_letter_code
_entity_poly.pdbx_strand_id
1 'polypeptide(L)'
;VNKKISVLAPDLSGGGGTRVYLIAQVLQQLNCQVTVYGPIFGREIYPTPPQNLPVVSVQGNNYPQFFGQIKTLLDRLSGEIIYAVKPRPTSFGVGLLKRFFSPRPLILDIDDWEMSWFGGDRWSYPPYPRQLARDILKKNGALRDPNHPLYLRWMENLINRADAVTVNNQFLQKRYGGIYLPNGKDTQLFDPNLYDPVACRQKYGLSAYKVLMFPGTARPHKGLEDVLIALDQIGDPDFKLVVVGGRQIGDGYLDSLLERGQPWLIHLPAQPIDRMPEVVAAAHAIIVPQRDEATANAQFPIKLTDGMAMAKPIISTKVADIPEILADIGYLVEPRSPEQLAVIIREVFKDLDSANARGLKARERCIASYSTTAMATTLSGIITSLEGK
;
A
#
# COMPACT_ATOMS: atom_id res chain seq x y z
N VAL A 1 -22.27 -0.70 13.96
CA VAL A 1 -21.45 -0.80 15.21
C VAL A 1 -21.11 0.61 15.66
N ASN A 2 -21.80 1.15 16.65
CA ASN A 2 -21.53 2.52 17.15
C ASN A 2 -20.44 2.48 18.23
N LYS A 3 -19.18 2.35 17.81
CA LYS A 3 -18.00 2.26 18.70
C LYS A 3 -17.05 3.42 18.47
N LYS A 4 -16.36 3.85 19.53
CA LYS A 4 -15.24 4.80 19.42
C LYS A 4 -13.96 4.04 19.17
N ILE A 5 -13.29 4.27 18.05
CA ILE A 5 -12.08 3.58 17.65
C ILE A 5 -10.93 4.59 17.48
N SER A 6 -9.82 4.32 18.17
CA SER A 6 -8.57 5.04 17.97
C SER A 6 -7.69 4.28 16.99
N VAL A 7 -7.45 4.84 15.80
CA VAL A 7 -6.53 4.27 14.81
C VAL A 7 -5.14 4.87 15.03
N LEU A 8 -4.15 4.03 15.29
CA LEU A 8 -2.76 4.44 15.50
C LEU A 8 -1.94 4.30 14.23
N ALA A 9 -1.48 5.43 13.71
CA ALA A 9 -0.55 5.51 12.58
C ALA A 9 0.91 5.41 13.05
N PRO A 10 1.78 4.69 12.34
CA PRO A 10 3.20 4.62 12.67
C PRO A 10 3.95 5.94 12.41
N ASP A 11 3.54 6.65 11.38
CA ASP A 11 4.03 7.97 10.95
C ASP A 11 2.99 8.61 10.03
N LEU A 12 2.54 9.81 10.39
CA LEU A 12 1.57 10.57 9.60
C LEU A 12 2.20 11.40 8.48
N SER A 13 3.51 11.45 8.39
CA SER A 13 4.25 12.19 7.35
C SER A 13 4.83 11.31 6.25
N GLY A 14 4.54 10.02 6.30
CA GLY A 14 5.07 9.02 5.37
C GLY A 14 3.99 8.24 4.62
N GLY A 15 4.41 7.44 3.64
CA GLY A 15 3.51 6.65 2.78
C GLY A 15 2.60 5.64 3.50
N GLY A 16 2.83 5.36 4.79
CA GLY A 16 1.96 4.51 5.64
C GLY A 16 0.56 5.08 5.87
N GLY A 17 0.35 6.39 5.69
CA GLY A 17 -0.95 7.04 5.86
C GLY A 17 -2.05 6.47 4.96
N THR A 18 -1.74 5.98 3.78
CA THR A 18 -2.73 5.43 2.85
C THR A 18 -3.53 4.27 3.47
N ARG A 19 -2.86 3.31 4.11
CA ARG A 19 -3.53 2.18 4.77
C ARG A 19 -4.31 2.62 6.01
N VAL A 20 -3.74 3.55 6.78
CA VAL A 20 -4.38 4.15 7.97
C VAL A 20 -5.70 4.81 7.60
N TYR A 21 -5.71 5.64 6.57
CA TYR A 21 -6.92 6.34 6.15
C TYR A 21 -7.95 5.41 5.51
N LEU A 22 -7.51 4.41 4.75
CA LEU A 22 -8.40 3.38 4.22
C LEU A 22 -9.14 2.64 5.37
N ILE A 23 -8.41 2.16 6.37
CA ILE A 23 -8.99 1.51 7.55
C ILE A 23 -9.97 2.46 8.26
N ALA A 24 -9.56 3.71 8.50
CA ALA A 24 -10.38 4.68 9.19
C ALA A 24 -11.71 4.96 8.44
N GLN A 25 -11.65 5.13 7.12
CA GLN A 25 -12.84 5.34 6.28
C GLN A 25 -13.77 4.12 6.29
N VAL A 26 -13.21 2.91 6.20
CA VAL A 26 -14.01 1.67 6.26
C VAL A 26 -14.69 1.52 7.63
N LEU A 27 -14.00 1.86 8.72
CA LEU A 27 -14.60 1.88 10.06
C LEU A 27 -15.70 2.94 10.19
N GLN A 28 -15.55 4.11 9.55
CA GLN A 28 -16.61 5.12 9.48
C GLN A 28 -17.84 4.63 8.70
N GLN A 29 -17.66 3.86 7.61
CA GLN A 29 -18.77 3.22 6.89
C GLN A 29 -19.56 2.25 7.78
N LEU A 30 -18.94 1.69 8.82
CA LEU A 30 -19.60 0.88 9.84
C LEU A 30 -20.25 1.69 10.99
N ASN A 31 -20.38 3.02 10.79
CA ASN A 31 -20.89 3.96 11.80
C ASN A 31 -20.05 4.00 13.09
N CYS A 32 -18.75 3.72 13.01
CA CYS A 32 -17.84 3.93 14.12
C CYS A 32 -17.38 5.40 14.19
N GLN A 33 -17.19 5.91 15.39
CA GLN A 33 -16.53 7.20 15.63
C GLN A 33 -15.03 6.99 15.62
N VAL A 34 -14.37 7.42 14.55
CA VAL A 34 -12.96 7.14 14.32
C VAL A 34 -12.13 8.40 14.50
N THR A 35 -11.03 8.31 15.23
CA THR A 35 -9.98 9.32 15.30
C THR A 35 -8.63 8.67 15.03
N VAL A 36 -7.85 9.27 14.14
CA VAL A 36 -6.48 8.83 13.83
C VAL A 36 -5.50 9.55 14.73
N TYR A 37 -4.54 8.82 15.28
CA TYR A 37 -3.47 9.33 16.14
C TYR A 37 -2.11 8.90 15.60
N GLY A 38 -1.11 9.75 15.66
CA GLY A 38 0.25 9.35 15.29
C GLY A 38 1.28 10.47 15.35
N PRO A 39 2.57 10.12 15.29
CA PRO A 39 3.66 11.09 15.16
C PRO A 39 3.79 11.60 13.73
N ILE A 40 4.40 12.79 13.59
CA ILE A 40 4.87 13.38 12.34
C ILE A 40 6.39 13.46 12.44
N PHE A 41 7.13 12.65 11.67
CA PHE A 41 8.59 12.72 11.60
C PHE A 41 9.08 13.65 10.48
N GLY A 42 8.25 13.86 9.46
CA GLY A 42 8.50 14.81 8.38
C GLY A 42 8.06 16.24 8.70
N ARG A 43 7.86 17.03 7.65
CA ARG A 43 7.46 18.45 7.78
C ARG A 43 5.95 18.62 7.97
N GLU A 44 5.15 17.78 7.34
CA GLU A 44 3.69 17.88 7.29
C GLU A 44 3.04 16.48 7.21
N ILE A 45 1.74 16.44 7.42
CA ILE A 45 0.96 15.21 7.27
C ILE A 45 0.88 14.87 5.77
N TYR A 46 1.25 13.63 5.45
CA TYR A 46 1.20 13.12 4.08
C TYR A 46 0.81 11.62 4.08
N PRO A 47 -0.09 11.19 3.20
CA PRO A 47 -0.96 12.03 2.34
C PRO A 47 -1.95 12.86 3.15
N THR A 48 -2.55 13.87 2.50
CA THR A 48 -3.59 14.70 3.13
C THR A 48 -4.72 13.80 3.64
N PRO A 49 -5.13 13.93 4.92
CA PRO A 49 -6.21 13.13 5.46
C PRO A 49 -7.55 13.48 4.79
N PRO A 50 -8.50 12.52 4.73
CA PRO A 50 -9.86 12.78 4.32
C PRO A 50 -10.51 13.89 5.15
N GLN A 51 -11.34 14.76 4.52
CA GLN A 51 -11.89 15.96 5.15
C GLN A 51 -12.67 15.70 6.45
N ASN A 52 -13.37 14.56 6.54
CA ASN A 52 -14.23 14.22 7.67
C ASN A 52 -13.55 13.27 8.68
N LEU A 53 -12.23 13.15 8.64
CA LEU A 53 -11.48 12.26 9.51
C LEU A 53 -10.67 13.05 10.54
N PRO A 54 -11.06 13.04 11.83
CA PRO A 54 -10.27 13.69 12.88
C PRO A 54 -8.88 13.07 13.00
N VAL A 55 -7.84 13.93 13.01
CA VAL A 55 -6.45 13.52 13.17
C VAL A 55 -5.82 14.26 14.33
N VAL A 56 -5.21 13.51 15.24
CA VAL A 56 -4.47 14.02 16.40
C VAL A 56 -3.00 13.66 16.24
N SER A 57 -2.18 14.63 15.92
CA SER A 57 -0.75 14.42 15.72
C SER A 57 0.11 14.91 16.88
N VAL A 58 1.30 14.35 17.00
CA VAL A 58 2.38 14.84 17.84
C VAL A 58 3.66 14.93 16.99
N GLN A 59 4.61 15.78 17.41
CA GLN A 59 5.90 15.84 16.72
C GLN A 59 6.68 14.56 16.94
N GLY A 60 7.11 13.91 15.86
CA GLY A 60 8.02 12.76 15.91
C GLY A 60 9.43 13.22 16.26
N ASN A 61 10.06 12.52 17.16
CA ASN A 61 11.42 12.79 17.62
C ASN A 61 12.17 11.47 17.88
N ASN A 62 13.49 11.56 17.93
CA ASN A 62 14.32 10.47 18.41
C ASN A 62 14.23 10.32 19.94
N TYR A 63 14.57 9.13 20.44
CA TYR A 63 14.72 8.93 21.89
C TYR A 63 15.85 9.80 22.46
N PRO A 64 15.75 10.34 23.69
CA PRO A 64 14.62 10.12 24.64
C PRO A 64 13.43 11.07 24.45
N GLN A 65 13.53 12.09 23.59
CA GLN A 65 12.49 13.13 23.45
C GLN A 65 11.14 12.53 23.02
N PHE A 66 11.16 11.43 22.27
CA PHE A 66 9.94 10.74 21.84
C PHE A 66 9.10 10.19 23.00
N PHE A 67 9.70 9.91 24.17
CA PHE A 67 8.91 9.47 25.36
C PHE A 67 7.87 10.49 25.80
N GLY A 68 8.19 11.79 25.72
CA GLY A 68 7.22 12.85 26.01
C GLY A 68 6.04 12.85 25.03
N GLN A 69 6.32 12.57 23.77
CA GLN A 69 5.28 12.48 22.73
C GLN A 69 4.40 11.23 22.89
N ILE A 70 5.01 10.10 23.29
CA ILE A 70 4.25 8.87 23.61
C ILE A 70 3.27 9.17 24.76
N LYS A 71 3.72 9.85 25.82
CA LYS A 71 2.85 10.25 26.94
C LYS A 71 1.67 11.08 26.43
N THR A 72 1.94 12.10 25.61
CA THR A 72 0.90 12.95 25.04
C THR A 72 -0.11 12.14 24.21
N LEU A 73 0.35 11.18 23.41
CA LEU A 73 -0.55 10.27 22.67
C LEU A 73 -1.38 9.42 23.61
N LEU A 74 -0.77 8.82 24.64
CA LEU A 74 -1.47 7.99 25.62
C LEU A 74 -2.58 8.75 26.34
N ASP A 75 -2.34 10.01 26.70
CA ASP A 75 -3.32 10.87 27.38
C ASP A 75 -4.51 11.20 26.47
N ARG A 76 -4.29 11.35 25.17
CA ARG A 76 -5.32 11.71 24.18
C ARG A 76 -6.10 10.53 23.62
N LEU A 77 -5.55 9.31 23.66
CA LEU A 77 -6.21 8.11 23.16
C LEU A 77 -7.49 7.79 23.97
N SER A 78 -8.66 7.92 23.34
CA SER A 78 -9.97 7.82 23.98
C SER A 78 -10.85 6.68 23.46
N GLY A 79 -10.46 6.00 22.35
CA GLY A 79 -11.26 4.93 21.76
C GLY A 79 -11.48 3.74 22.70
N GLU A 80 -12.64 3.10 22.57
CA GLU A 80 -12.97 1.84 23.25
C GLU A 80 -12.14 0.68 22.68
N ILE A 81 -11.80 0.78 21.38
CA ILE A 81 -10.94 -0.16 20.67
C ILE A 81 -9.73 0.62 20.11
N ILE A 82 -8.56 0.03 20.19
CA ILE A 82 -7.35 0.53 19.52
C ILE A 82 -7.10 -0.31 18.27
N TYR A 83 -6.92 0.36 17.14
CA TYR A 83 -6.52 -0.25 15.88
C TYR A 83 -5.13 0.28 15.48
N ALA A 84 -4.09 -0.50 15.71
CA ALA A 84 -2.72 -0.12 15.42
C ALA A 84 -2.31 -0.60 14.02
N VAL A 85 -1.84 0.30 13.17
CA VAL A 85 -1.32 -0.04 11.84
C VAL A 85 0.19 -0.18 11.91
N LYS A 86 0.70 -1.30 11.44
CA LYS A 86 2.09 -1.76 11.46
C LYS A 86 2.64 -2.12 12.86
N PRO A 87 3.44 -3.18 12.94
CA PRO A 87 4.10 -3.59 14.19
C PRO A 87 5.31 -2.69 14.48
N ARG A 88 5.05 -1.40 14.74
CA ARG A 88 6.09 -0.42 15.08
C ARG A 88 5.94 0.11 16.51
N PRO A 89 7.04 0.54 17.16
CA PRO A 89 6.96 1.19 18.47
C PRO A 89 6.00 2.37 18.49
N THR A 90 5.95 3.12 17.40
CA THR A 90 5.18 4.37 17.24
C THR A 90 3.68 4.16 17.07
N SER A 91 3.23 2.95 16.73
CA SER A 91 1.81 2.57 16.60
C SER A 91 1.47 1.43 17.55
N PHE A 92 1.88 0.20 17.23
CA PHE A 92 1.57 -0.98 18.03
C PHE A 92 2.14 -0.90 19.44
N GLY A 93 3.40 -0.41 19.61
CA GLY A 93 4.01 -0.20 20.91
C GLY A 93 3.22 0.78 21.78
N VAL A 94 2.75 1.90 21.22
CA VAL A 94 1.86 2.85 21.90
C VAL A 94 0.54 2.18 22.26
N GLY A 95 -0.04 1.37 21.38
CA GLY A 95 -1.26 0.59 21.63
C GLY A 95 -1.09 -0.38 22.80
N LEU A 96 0.02 -1.11 22.86
CA LEU A 96 0.34 -2.03 23.97
C LEU A 96 0.48 -1.28 25.30
N LEU A 97 1.16 -0.13 25.29
CA LEU A 97 1.29 0.71 26.49
C LEU A 97 -0.07 1.23 26.96
N LYS A 98 -0.91 1.74 26.04
CA LYS A 98 -2.26 2.22 26.39
C LYS A 98 -3.09 1.11 27.00
N ARG A 99 -3.08 -0.08 26.41
CA ARG A 99 -3.80 -1.23 26.94
C ARG A 99 -3.30 -1.67 28.32
N PHE A 100 -2.00 -1.56 28.59
CA PHE A 100 -1.44 -1.87 29.90
C PHE A 100 -1.99 -0.94 31.00
N PHE A 101 -2.09 0.37 30.74
CA PHE A 101 -2.60 1.34 31.69
C PHE A 101 -4.14 1.43 31.72
N SER A 102 -4.81 1.08 30.65
CA SER A 102 -6.26 1.17 30.49
C SER A 102 -6.74 0.04 29.57
N PRO A 103 -7.10 -1.13 30.13
CA PRO A 103 -7.46 -2.34 29.39
C PRO A 103 -8.55 -2.07 28.36
N ARG A 104 -8.31 -2.49 27.12
CA ARG A 104 -9.23 -2.41 25.98
C ARG A 104 -8.75 -3.27 24.84
N PRO A 105 -9.61 -3.71 23.93
CA PRO A 105 -9.22 -4.49 22.76
C PRO A 105 -8.21 -3.74 21.90
N LEU A 106 -7.18 -4.47 21.43
CA LEU A 106 -6.14 -4.00 20.54
C LEU A 106 -6.07 -4.87 19.28
N ILE A 107 -6.39 -4.27 18.15
CA ILE A 107 -6.23 -4.88 16.83
C ILE A 107 -4.89 -4.39 16.24
N LEU A 108 -4.14 -5.30 15.64
CA LEU A 108 -2.93 -4.98 14.88
C LEU A 108 -3.15 -5.27 13.41
N ASP A 109 -2.93 -4.28 12.56
CA ASP A 109 -2.89 -4.44 11.10
C ASP A 109 -1.46 -4.51 10.60
N ILE A 110 -1.15 -5.51 9.77
CA ILE A 110 0.17 -5.70 9.17
C ILE A 110 0.02 -5.66 7.65
N ASP A 111 0.45 -4.56 7.04
CA ASP A 111 0.32 -4.32 5.59
C ASP A 111 1.64 -4.40 4.83
N ASP A 112 2.75 -4.62 5.55
CA ASP A 112 4.10 -4.77 5.01
C ASP A 112 4.97 -5.59 5.96
N TRP A 113 5.98 -6.27 5.43
CA TRP A 113 7.02 -6.88 6.25
C TRP A 113 8.15 -5.86 6.47
N GLU A 114 8.06 -5.13 7.58
CA GLU A 114 8.97 -4.05 7.92
C GLU A 114 10.45 -4.47 7.86
N MET A 115 10.78 -5.68 8.26
CA MET A 115 12.15 -6.18 8.23
C MET A 115 12.68 -6.47 6.83
N SER A 116 11.81 -6.60 5.81
CA SER A 116 12.23 -6.83 4.42
C SER A 116 13.12 -5.71 3.87
N TRP A 117 12.93 -4.49 4.36
CA TRP A 117 13.70 -3.31 3.98
C TRP A 117 15.13 -3.30 4.54
N PHE A 118 15.41 -4.16 5.52
CA PHE A 118 16.68 -4.25 6.22
C PHE A 118 17.39 -5.61 6.01
N GLY A 119 16.98 -6.40 5.01
CA GLY A 119 17.55 -7.72 4.75
C GLY A 119 16.78 -8.87 5.41
N GLY A 120 15.61 -8.61 5.97
CA GLY A 120 14.67 -9.62 6.47
C GLY A 120 15.20 -10.39 7.67
N ASP A 121 15.01 -11.72 7.63
CA ASP A 121 15.40 -12.60 8.73
C ASP A 121 16.92 -12.71 8.94
N ARG A 122 17.71 -12.34 7.94
CA ARG A 122 19.17 -12.35 8.02
C ARG A 122 19.74 -11.16 8.77
N TRP A 123 18.92 -10.12 9.00
CA TRP A 123 19.37 -8.93 9.72
C TRP A 123 19.69 -9.26 11.18
N SER A 124 20.81 -8.79 11.64
CA SER A 124 21.24 -8.88 13.05
C SER A 124 21.89 -7.60 13.50
N TYR A 125 21.71 -7.28 14.76
CA TYR A 125 22.40 -6.17 15.41
C TYR A 125 23.54 -6.74 16.26
N PRO A 126 24.81 -6.48 15.90
CA PRO A 126 25.95 -6.96 16.69
C PRO A 126 26.08 -6.16 17.98
N PRO A 127 25.88 -6.76 19.17
CA PRO A 127 25.85 -6.01 20.43
C PRO A 127 27.26 -5.82 21.01
N TYR A 128 28.22 -5.26 20.24
CA TYR A 128 29.50 -4.88 20.83
C TYR A 128 29.30 -3.76 21.85
N PRO A 129 29.80 -3.87 23.10
CA PRO A 129 29.53 -2.90 24.17
C PRO A 129 29.86 -1.44 23.80
N ARG A 130 30.95 -1.20 23.07
CA ARG A 130 31.33 0.14 22.60
C ARG A 130 30.35 0.68 21.54
N GLN A 131 29.86 -0.16 20.64
CA GLN A 131 28.89 0.22 19.62
C GLN A 131 27.53 0.51 20.28
N LEU A 132 27.09 -0.36 21.17
CA LEU A 132 25.84 -0.17 21.92
C LEU A 132 25.85 1.15 22.69
N ALA A 133 26.94 1.43 23.43
CA ALA A 133 27.11 2.70 24.16
C ALA A 133 27.05 3.91 23.20
N ARG A 134 27.70 3.83 22.04
CA ARG A 134 27.68 4.88 21.02
C ARG A 134 26.25 5.09 20.48
N ASP A 135 25.56 4.01 20.14
CA ASP A 135 24.27 4.04 19.47
C ASP A 135 23.14 4.51 20.42
N ILE A 136 23.33 4.39 21.73
CA ILE A 136 22.42 4.94 22.76
C ILE A 136 22.80 6.38 23.13
N LEU A 137 24.08 6.66 23.40
CA LEU A 137 24.49 7.90 24.05
C LEU A 137 24.71 9.07 23.08
N LYS A 138 25.21 8.80 21.87
CA LYS A 138 25.45 9.89 20.90
C LYS A 138 24.12 10.48 20.39
N LYS A 139 24.11 11.80 20.15
CA LYS A 139 22.95 12.53 19.66
C LYS A 139 22.36 11.93 18.35
N ASN A 140 23.21 11.39 17.49
CA ASN A 140 22.90 10.70 16.24
C ASN A 140 23.06 9.17 16.36
N GLY A 141 22.96 8.61 17.56
CA GLY A 141 23.08 7.17 17.79
C GLY A 141 21.90 6.41 17.15
N ALA A 142 22.22 5.29 16.50
CA ALA A 142 21.22 4.54 15.71
C ALA A 142 20.02 4.05 16.54
N LEU A 143 20.24 3.65 17.80
CA LEU A 143 19.18 3.20 18.71
C LEU A 143 18.31 4.35 19.26
N ARG A 144 18.58 5.59 18.89
CA ARG A 144 17.68 6.70 19.22
C ARG A 144 16.53 6.85 18.22
N ASP A 145 16.64 6.24 17.03
CA ASP A 145 15.53 6.20 16.06
C ASP A 145 14.48 5.19 16.49
N PRO A 146 13.23 5.61 16.74
CA PRO A 146 12.12 4.68 17.07
C PRO A 146 11.86 3.64 15.99
N ASN A 147 12.28 3.88 14.74
CA ASN A 147 12.11 2.97 13.61
C ASN A 147 13.34 2.06 13.38
N HIS A 148 14.30 2.02 14.30
CA HIS A 148 15.46 1.15 14.17
C HIS A 148 15.04 -0.33 14.07
N PRO A 149 15.67 -1.13 13.18
CA PRO A 149 15.28 -2.53 12.92
C PRO A 149 15.23 -3.42 14.17
N LEU A 150 16.06 -3.13 15.19
CA LEU A 150 16.00 -3.84 16.48
C LEU A 150 14.62 -3.71 17.15
N TYR A 151 14.04 -2.51 17.12
CA TYR A 151 12.72 -2.26 17.69
C TYR A 151 11.62 -2.85 16.83
N LEU A 152 11.76 -2.83 15.49
CA LEU A 152 10.82 -3.48 14.57
C LEU A 152 10.77 -4.98 14.83
N ARG A 153 11.95 -5.63 14.95
CA ARG A 153 12.05 -7.07 15.30
C ARG A 153 11.43 -7.36 16.68
N TRP A 154 11.64 -6.47 17.64
CA TRP A 154 11.01 -6.61 18.96
C TRP A 154 9.48 -6.51 18.87
N MET A 155 8.95 -5.59 18.10
CA MET A 155 7.50 -5.46 17.89
C MET A 155 6.93 -6.69 17.15
N GLU A 156 7.64 -7.26 16.18
CA GLU A 156 7.24 -8.52 15.54
C GLU A 156 7.08 -9.65 16.57
N ASN A 157 7.97 -9.77 17.55
CA ASN A 157 7.88 -10.78 18.60
C ASN A 157 6.68 -10.57 19.57
N LEU A 158 6.07 -9.39 19.54
CA LEU A 158 4.91 -9.05 20.39
C LEU A 158 3.56 -9.15 19.66
N ILE A 159 3.52 -9.55 18.40
CA ILE A 159 2.30 -9.60 17.57
C ILE A 159 1.19 -10.42 18.26
N ASN A 160 1.56 -11.53 18.91
CA ASN A 160 0.62 -12.38 19.68
C ASN A 160 -0.01 -11.70 20.89
N ARG A 161 0.40 -10.49 21.23
CA ARG A 161 -0.22 -9.68 22.27
C ARG A 161 -1.44 -8.89 21.76
N ALA A 162 -1.68 -8.82 20.46
CA ALA A 162 -2.92 -8.26 19.92
C ALA A 162 -4.08 -9.23 20.13
N ASP A 163 -5.29 -8.68 20.31
CA ASP A 163 -6.51 -9.48 20.45
C ASP A 163 -7.04 -9.97 19.11
N ALA A 164 -6.70 -9.25 18.04
CA ALA A 164 -6.89 -9.65 16.65
C ALA A 164 -5.75 -9.09 15.79
N VAL A 165 -5.38 -9.85 14.77
CA VAL A 165 -4.39 -9.44 13.77
C VAL A 165 -5.04 -9.47 12.39
N THR A 166 -4.86 -8.41 11.61
CA THR A 166 -5.25 -8.35 10.20
C THR A 166 -4.00 -8.24 9.32
N VAL A 167 -4.05 -8.86 8.16
CA VAL A 167 -2.95 -8.87 7.19
C VAL A 167 -3.50 -8.65 5.78
N ASN A 168 -2.77 -7.92 4.94
CA ASN A 168 -3.29 -7.55 3.62
C ASN A 168 -2.92 -8.51 2.49
N ASN A 169 -2.07 -9.51 2.74
CA ASN A 169 -1.68 -10.51 1.75
C ASN A 169 -1.38 -11.88 2.38
N GLN A 170 -1.33 -12.92 1.55
CA GLN A 170 -1.13 -14.31 2.01
C GLN A 170 0.28 -14.56 2.55
N PHE A 171 1.30 -13.88 2.02
CA PHE A 171 2.66 -14.00 2.55
C PHE A 171 2.70 -13.58 4.03
N LEU A 172 2.10 -12.44 4.36
CA LEU A 172 2.00 -11.96 5.74
C LEU A 172 1.12 -12.88 6.59
N GLN A 173 0.04 -13.44 6.00
CA GLN A 173 -0.83 -14.39 6.69
C GLN A 173 -0.09 -15.69 7.05
N LYS A 174 0.70 -16.23 6.14
CA LYS A 174 1.54 -17.40 6.41
C LYS A 174 2.61 -17.12 7.46
N ARG A 175 3.14 -15.88 7.49
CA ARG A 175 4.21 -15.49 8.41
C ARG A 175 3.71 -15.18 9.83
N TYR A 176 2.62 -14.45 9.95
CA TYR A 176 2.15 -13.88 11.22
C TYR A 176 0.79 -14.43 11.68
N GLY A 177 0.14 -15.22 10.84
CA GLY A 177 -1.26 -15.57 11.05
C GLY A 177 -2.20 -14.39 10.79
N GLY A 178 -3.38 -14.44 11.41
CA GLY A 178 -4.35 -13.36 11.36
C GLY A 178 -5.38 -13.49 10.24
N ILE A 179 -6.25 -12.49 10.16
CA ILE A 179 -7.39 -12.43 9.25
C ILE A 179 -6.96 -11.69 7.98
N TYR A 180 -7.20 -12.30 6.82
CA TYR A 180 -6.93 -11.68 5.53
C TYR A 180 -7.84 -10.47 5.31
N LEU A 181 -7.25 -9.29 5.17
CA LEU A 181 -7.92 -8.02 4.98
C LEU A 181 -7.18 -7.21 3.89
N PRO A 182 -7.37 -7.55 2.60
CA PRO A 182 -6.68 -6.88 1.50
C PRO A 182 -7.03 -5.40 1.41
N ASN A 183 -6.27 -4.63 0.63
CA ASN A 183 -6.58 -3.23 0.38
C ASN A 183 -7.82 -3.12 -0.51
N GLY A 184 -8.96 -2.77 0.08
CA GLY A 184 -10.21 -2.53 -0.64
C GLY A 184 -10.18 -1.24 -1.44
N LYS A 185 -10.87 -1.26 -2.56
CA LYS A 185 -11.07 -0.11 -3.43
C LYS A 185 -12.48 0.47 -3.24
N ASP A 186 -12.60 1.79 -3.21
CA ASP A 186 -13.89 2.45 -3.33
C ASP A 186 -14.40 2.28 -4.77
N THR A 187 -15.28 1.30 -4.97
CA THR A 187 -15.81 0.95 -6.29
C THR A 187 -16.94 1.85 -6.76
N GLN A 188 -17.39 2.81 -5.92
CA GLN A 188 -18.30 3.88 -6.32
C GLN A 188 -17.51 5.04 -6.92
N LEU A 189 -16.41 5.45 -6.27
CA LEU A 189 -15.47 6.42 -6.82
C LEU A 189 -14.79 5.87 -8.09
N PHE A 190 -14.35 4.60 -8.06
CA PHE A 190 -13.75 3.90 -9.18
C PHE A 190 -14.83 3.17 -9.99
N ASP A 191 -15.78 3.94 -10.54
CA ASP A 191 -16.80 3.42 -11.45
C ASP A 191 -16.46 3.81 -12.90
N PRO A 192 -16.16 2.83 -13.79
CA PRO A 192 -15.81 3.12 -15.18
C PRO A 192 -16.92 3.87 -15.93
N ASN A 193 -18.19 3.74 -15.52
CA ASN A 193 -19.31 4.42 -16.15
C ASN A 193 -19.32 5.93 -15.95
N LEU A 194 -18.54 6.44 -14.98
CA LEU A 194 -18.44 7.88 -14.70
C LEU A 194 -17.40 8.59 -15.58
N TYR A 195 -16.61 7.83 -16.35
CA TYR A 195 -15.45 8.38 -17.07
C TYR A 195 -15.45 7.88 -18.53
N ASP A 196 -15.44 8.82 -19.47
CA ASP A 196 -15.19 8.50 -20.89
C ASP A 196 -13.70 8.28 -21.14
N PRO A 197 -13.27 7.06 -21.51
CA PRO A 197 -11.85 6.78 -21.74
C PRO A 197 -11.22 7.61 -22.87
N VAL A 198 -11.99 8.01 -23.88
CA VAL A 198 -11.50 8.83 -24.99
C VAL A 198 -11.24 10.25 -24.52
N ALA A 199 -12.20 10.85 -23.81
CA ALA A 199 -12.03 12.17 -23.23
C ALA A 199 -10.87 12.22 -22.21
N CYS A 200 -10.73 11.16 -21.39
CA CYS A 200 -9.62 11.05 -20.46
C CYS A 200 -8.26 10.98 -21.19
N ARG A 201 -8.13 10.19 -22.25
CA ARG A 201 -6.90 10.18 -23.08
C ARG A 201 -6.60 11.53 -23.68
N GLN A 202 -7.61 12.22 -24.20
CA GLN A 202 -7.44 13.55 -24.76
C GLN A 202 -6.91 14.54 -23.70
N LYS A 203 -7.50 14.52 -22.51
CA LYS A 203 -7.09 15.39 -21.40
C LYS A 203 -5.63 15.21 -20.99
N TYR A 204 -5.14 13.98 -21.01
CA TYR A 204 -3.75 13.64 -20.63
C TYR A 204 -2.77 13.60 -21.81
N GLY A 205 -3.18 14.00 -23.03
CA GLY A 205 -2.32 14.00 -24.22
C GLY A 205 -1.97 12.61 -24.73
N LEU A 206 -2.84 11.61 -24.49
CA LEU A 206 -2.58 10.21 -24.77
C LEU A 206 -3.38 9.66 -25.96
N SER A 207 -4.14 10.50 -26.69
CA SER A 207 -5.08 10.07 -27.74
C SER A 207 -4.43 9.33 -28.93
N ALA A 208 -3.16 9.64 -29.21
CA ALA A 208 -2.44 9.01 -30.31
C ALA A 208 -1.82 7.65 -29.97
N TYR A 209 -1.98 7.16 -28.72
CA TYR A 209 -1.17 6.06 -28.23
C TYR A 209 -1.98 4.86 -27.77
N LYS A 210 -1.39 3.68 -27.85
CA LYS A 210 -1.78 2.44 -27.19
C LYS A 210 -1.22 2.47 -25.77
N VAL A 211 -2.07 2.76 -24.79
CA VAL A 211 -1.66 3.09 -23.41
C VAL A 211 -1.61 1.86 -22.54
N LEU A 212 -0.40 1.45 -22.16
CA LEU A 212 -0.13 0.58 -21.02
C LEU A 212 0.11 1.48 -19.80
N MET A 213 -0.64 1.35 -18.72
CA MET A 213 -0.50 2.24 -17.57
C MET A 213 -0.05 1.50 -16.32
N PHE A 214 0.93 2.09 -15.63
CA PHE A 214 1.35 1.73 -14.29
C PHE A 214 0.97 2.85 -13.32
N PRO A 215 -0.15 2.75 -12.57
CA PRO A 215 -0.62 3.79 -11.66
C PRO A 215 0.09 3.70 -10.31
N GLY A 216 1.29 4.23 -10.22
CA GLY A 216 2.05 4.23 -8.97
C GLY A 216 3.51 4.67 -9.12
N THR A 217 4.17 4.88 -7.98
CA THR A 217 5.58 5.25 -7.93
C THR A 217 6.46 4.15 -8.50
N ALA A 218 7.34 4.51 -9.44
CA ALA A 218 8.34 3.62 -10.01
C ALA A 218 9.39 3.23 -8.96
N ARG A 219 9.72 1.93 -8.90
CA ARG A 219 10.78 1.38 -8.04
C ARG A 219 11.38 0.14 -8.70
N PRO A 220 12.65 -0.24 -8.44
CA PRO A 220 13.31 -1.37 -9.10
C PRO A 220 12.54 -2.69 -9.03
N HIS A 221 11.98 -3.03 -7.86
CA HIS A 221 11.21 -4.26 -7.67
C HIS A 221 9.84 -4.26 -8.37
N LYS A 222 9.44 -3.14 -9.00
CA LYS A 222 8.20 -3.07 -9.80
C LYS A 222 8.38 -3.50 -11.24
N GLY A 223 9.62 -3.74 -11.72
CA GLY A 223 9.91 -4.39 -12.99
C GLY A 223 9.57 -3.59 -14.25
N LEU A 224 9.52 -2.27 -14.16
CA LEU A 224 9.16 -1.42 -15.31
C LEU A 224 10.19 -1.51 -16.46
N GLU A 225 11.45 -1.82 -16.16
CA GLU A 225 12.47 -2.06 -17.18
C GLU A 225 12.13 -3.27 -18.06
N ASP A 226 11.49 -4.30 -17.48
CA ASP A 226 11.10 -5.49 -18.24
C ASP A 226 10.01 -5.14 -19.27
N VAL A 227 9.14 -4.16 -18.95
CA VAL A 227 8.15 -3.62 -19.90
C VAL A 227 8.82 -2.82 -21.01
N LEU A 228 9.82 -1.99 -20.68
CA LEU A 228 10.55 -1.22 -21.70
C LEU A 228 11.26 -2.14 -22.67
N ILE A 229 11.90 -3.21 -22.20
CA ILE A 229 12.51 -4.24 -23.06
C ILE A 229 11.45 -4.91 -23.95
N ALA A 230 10.27 -5.21 -23.39
CA ALA A 230 9.17 -5.79 -24.16
C ALA A 230 8.69 -4.83 -25.27
N LEU A 231 8.60 -3.52 -24.98
CA LEU A 231 8.23 -2.51 -25.98
C LEU A 231 9.30 -2.33 -27.07
N ASP A 232 10.60 -2.42 -26.72
CA ASP A 232 11.68 -2.48 -27.70
C ASP A 232 11.52 -3.67 -28.67
N GLN A 233 11.16 -4.85 -28.15
CA GLN A 233 10.90 -6.05 -28.98
C GLN A 233 9.61 -5.94 -29.81
N ILE A 234 8.63 -5.18 -29.37
CA ILE A 234 7.41 -4.90 -30.12
C ILE A 234 7.72 -3.97 -31.29
N GLY A 235 8.51 -2.92 -31.07
CA GLY A 235 8.97 -1.97 -32.07
C GLY A 235 7.87 -1.07 -32.66
N ASP A 236 6.68 -1.04 -32.07
CA ASP A 236 5.56 -0.23 -32.56
C ASP A 236 5.51 1.09 -31.75
N PRO A 237 5.80 2.25 -32.38
CA PRO A 237 5.91 3.55 -31.71
C PRO A 237 4.61 4.06 -31.08
N ASP A 238 3.46 3.48 -31.46
CA ASP A 238 2.18 3.85 -30.88
C ASP A 238 2.02 3.36 -29.43
N PHE A 239 2.77 2.35 -29.00
CA PHE A 239 2.74 1.91 -27.62
C PHE A 239 3.43 2.90 -26.68
N LYS A 240 2.79 3.18 -25.54
CA LYS A 240 3.41 3.94 -24.45
C LYS A 240 3.15 3.26 -23.10
N LEU A 241 4.22 3.17 -22.32
CA LEU A 241 4.14 2.90 -20.89
C LEU A 241 3.94 4.23 -20.18
N VAL A 242 2.75 4.43 -19.62
CA VAL A 242 2.42 5.62 -18.83
C VAL A 242 2.58 5.30 -17.35
N VAL A 243 3.57 5.93 -16.72
CA VAL A 243 3.82 5.82 -15.27
C VAL A 243 3.20 7.02 -14.57
N VAL A 244 2.29 6.76 -13.62
CA VAL A 244 1.58 7.82 -12.87
C VAL A 244 2.02 7.77 -11.41
N GLY A 245 2.87 8.69 -11.00
CA GLY A 245 3.35 8.67 -9.61
C GLY A 245 4.32 9.77 -9.26
N GLY A 246 4.57 9.92 -7.97
CA GLY A 246 5.52 10.90 -7.47
C GLY A 246 6.98 10.50 -7.70
N ARG A 247 7.85 11.50 -7.69
CA ARG A 247 9.29 11.31 -7.58
C ARG A 247 9.66 11.12 -6.11
N GLN A 248 10.47 10.12 -5.82
CA GLN A 248 11.02 9.96 -4.49
C GLN A 248 12.24 10.87 -4.34
N ILE A 249 12.27 11.69 -3.31
CA ILE A 249 13.40 12.61 -3.06
C ILE A 249 14.68 11.79 -2.83
N GLY A 250 15.73 12.11 -3.59
CA GLY A 250 17.03 11.44 -3.50
C GLY A 250 17.13 10.08 -4.22
N ASP A 251 16.08 9.65 -4.92
CA ASP A 251 16.06 8.43 -5.73
C ASP A 251 16.09 8.80 -7.22
N GLY A 252 17.22 8.60 -7.88
CA GLY A 252 17.40 8.84 -9.31
C GLY A 252 16.79 7.75 -10.22
N TYR A 253 16.10 6.75 -9.64
CA TYR A 253 15.58 5.61 -10.41
C TYR A 253 14.59 6.01 -11.49
N LEU A 254 13.63 6.88 -11.17
CA LEU A 254 12.68 7.36 -12.19
C LEU A 254 13.39 8.14 -13.28
N ASP A 255 14.41 8.94 -12.96
CA ASP A 255 15.14 9.71 -13.95
C ASP A 255 15.93 8.79 -14.89
N SER A 256 16.59 7.77 -14.35
CA SER A 256 17.26 6.74 -15.17
C SER A 256 16.29 5.94 -16.03
N LEU A 257 15.08 5.67 -15.49
CA LEU A 257 14.03 4.99 -16.23
C LEU A 257 13.49 5.85 -17.38
N LEU A 258 13.33 7.16 -17.17
CA LEU A 258 12.91 8.12 -18.21
C LEU A 258 13.96 8.26 -19.31
N GLU A 259 15.23 8.33 -18.95
CA GLU A 259 16.34 8.40 -19.90
C GLU A 259 16.40 7.14 -20.79
N ARG A 260 16.35 5.96 -20.19
CA ARG A 260 16.33 4.68 -20.89
C ARG A 260 15.03 4.45 -21.66
N GLY A 261 13.91 4.93 -21.13
CA GLY A 261 12.56 4.62 -21.62
C GLY A 261 12.13 5.40 -22.85
N GLN A 262 12.95 6.31 -23.36
CA GLN A 262 12.65 6.96 -24.64
C GLN A 262 12.80 5.95 -25.80
N PRO A 263 11.83 5.87 -26.70
CA PRO A 263 10.62 6.70 -26.86
C PRO A 263 9.35 6.19 -26.14
N TRP A 264 9.41 5.15 -25.32
CA TRP A 264 8.26 4.38 -24.83
C TRP A 264 7.58 4.98 -23.61
N LEU A 265 8.30 5.72 -22.76
CA LEU A 265 7.86 6.10 -21.44
C LEU A 265 7.28 7.52 -21.39
N ILE A 266 6.06 7.63 -20.86
CA ILE A 266 5.44 8.90 -20.48
C ILE A 266 5.26 8.92 -18.97
N HIS A 267 5.72 9.98 -18.29
CA HIS A 267 5.51 10.17 -16.86
C HIS A 267 4.44 11.22 -16.62
N LEU A 268 3.42 10.84 -15.90
CA LEU A 268 2.43 11.75 -15.31
C LEU A 268 2.73 11.91 -13.82
N PRO A 269 2.70 13.14 -13.27
CA PRO A 269 2.95 13.36 -11.85
C PRO A 269 1.91 12.66 -10.98
N ALA A 270 2.23 12.53 -9.68
CA ALA A 270 1.27 12.01 -8.71
C ALA A 270 -0.04 12.78 -8.76
N GLN A 271 -1.14 12.06 -8.75
CA GLN A 271 -2.48 12.61 -8.76
C GLN A 271 -3.14 12.42 -7.40
N PRO A 272 -4.02 13.35 -6.98
CA PRO A 272 -4.91 13.14 -5.84
C PRO A 272 -5.75 11.85 -6.03
N ILE A 273 -6.13 11.22 -4.92
CA ILE A 273 -6.83 9.93 -4.98
C ILE A 273 -8.18 10.01 -5.70
N ASP A 274 -8.87 11.12 -5.60
CA ASP A 274 -10.14 11.42 -6.27
C ASP A 274 -9.99 11.61 -7.79
N ARG A 275 -8.78 11.90 -8.28
CA ARG A 275 -8.44 12.01 -9.71
C ARG A 275 -7.94 10.70 -10.31
N MET A 276 -7.53 9.76 -9.48
CA MET A 276 -6.98 8.50 -9.97
C MET A 276 -7.94 7.69 -10.88
N PRO A 277 -9.27 7.62 -10.63
CA PRO A 277 -10.17 6.94 -11.54
C PRO A 277 -10.14 7.50 -12.96
N GLU A 278 -10.14 8.83 -13.10
CA GLU A 278 -10.06 9.51 -14.39
C GLU A 278 -8.76 9.17 -15.14
N VAL A 279 -7.64 9.16 -14.40
CA VAL A 279 -6.34 8.79 -14.97
C VAL A 279 -6.33 7.33 -15.42
N VAL A 280 -6.81 6.41 -14.56
CA VAL A 280 -6.88 4.97 -14.89
C VAL A 280 -7.83 4.72 -16.04
N ALA A 281 -8.91 5.49 -16.19
CA ALA A 281 -9.83 5.42 -17.32
C ALA A 281 -9.13 5.64 -18.66
N ALA A 282 -8.09 6.49 -18.73
CA ALA A 282 -7.31 6.75 -19.93
C ALA A 282 -6.49 5.52 -20.41
N ALA A 283 -6.25 4.53 -19.55
CA ALA A 283 -5.51 3.32 -19.93
C ALA A 283 -6.31 2.43 -20.90
N HIS A 284 -5.61 1.76 -21.81
CA HIS A 284 -6.15 0.61 -22.54
C HIS A 284 -5.96 -0.67 -21.71
N ALA A 285 -4.80 -0.82 -21.06
CA ALA A 285 -4.54 -1.90 -20.12
C ALA A 285 -3.69 -1.41 -18.94
N ILE A 286 -3.89 -2.03 -17.78
CA ILE A 286 -3.03 -1.82 -16.61
C ILE A 286 -1.94 -2.88 -16.61
N ILE A 287 -0.70 -2.45 -16.31
CA ILE A 287 0.45 -3.34 -16.24
C ILE A 287 1.06 -3.31 -14.84
N VAL A 288 1.26 -4.50 -14.22
CA VAL A 288 1.82 -4.66 -12.89
C VAL A 288 2.93 -5.72 -12.92
N PRO A 289 4.13 -5.39 -13.46
CA PRO A 289 5.17 -6.34 -13.81
C PRO A 289 6.11 -6.64 -12.63
N GLN A 290 5.58 -6.86 -11.43
CA GLN A 290 6.37 -7.04 -10.22
C GLN A 290 7.41 -8.15 -10.37
N ARG A 291 8.61 -7.91 -9.82
CA ARG A 291 9.68 -8.92 -9.69
C ARG A 291 9.48 -9.73 -8.43
N ASP A 292 9.85 -11.01 -8.46
CA ASP A 292 9.81 -11.88 -7.29
C ASP A 292 10.95 -11.51 -6.32
N GLU A 293 10.65 -10.62 -5.41
CA GLU A 293 11.54 -10.10 -4.38
C GLU A 293 10.79 -10.00 -3.04
N ALA A 294 11.51 -10.14 -1.93
CA ALA A 294 10.90 -10.16 -0.58
C ALA A 294 10.01 -8.93 -0.31
N THR A 295 10.43 -7.75 -0.77
CA THR A 295 9.63 -6.51 -0.65
C THR A 295 8.37 -6.53 -1.51
N ALA A 296 8.40 -7.15 -2.69
CA ALA A 296 7.24 -7.27 -3.57
C ALA A 296 6.24 -8.30 -3.01
N ASN A 297 6.76 -9.43 -2.50
CA ASN A 297 5.95 -10.51 -1.92
C ASN A 297 5.22 -10.07 -0.65
N ALA A 298 5.80 -9.15 0.10
CA ALA A 298 5.24 -8.64 1.35
C ALA A 298 4.23 -7.49 1.16
N GLN A 299 3.95 -7.06 -0.06
CA GLN A 299 3.07 -5.93 -0.36
C GLN A 299 1.84 -6.35 -1.17
N PHE A 300 0.67 -5.85 -0.77
CA PHE A 300 -0.53 -5.97 -1.61
C PHE A 300 -0.43 -5.00 -2.80
N PRO A 301 -0.67 -5.49 -4.04
CA PRO A 301 -0.52 -4.66 -5.24
C PRO A 301 -1.77 -3.77 -5.48
N ILE A 302 -1.86 -2.62 -4.81
CA ILE A 302 -3.00 -1.68 -4.92
C ILE A 302 -3.33 -1.32 -6.37
N LYS A 303 -2.32 -1.23 -7.25
CA LYS A 303 -2.48 -0.92 -8.68
C LYS A 303 -3.35 -1.96 -9.42
N LEU A 304 -3.31 -3.18 -8.92
CA LEU A 304 -4.15 -4.26 -9.42
C LEU A 304 -5.64 -3.94 -9.19
N THR A 305 -5.97 -3.56 -7.95
CA THR A 305 -7.36 -3.20 -7.62
C THR A 305 -7.80 -1.88 -8.25
N ASP A 306 -6.89 -0.94 -8.56
CA ASP A 306 -7.20 0.23 -9.37
C ASP A 306 -7.69 -0.17 -10.77
N GLY A 307 -6.94 -1.06 -11.45
CA GLY A 307 -7.30 -1.57 -12.76
C GLY A 307 -8.56 -2.42 -12.73
N MET A 308 -8.69 -3.33 -11.77
CA MET A 308 -9.87 -4.17 -11.60
C MET A 308 -11.13 -3.33 -11.40
N ALA A 309 -11.09 -2.35 -10.49
CA ALA A 309 -12.23 -1.49 -10.20
C ALA A 309 -12.67 -0.69 -11.43
N MET A 310 -11.72 -0.24 -12.26
CA MET A 310 -11.99 0.50 -13.52
C MET A 310 -12.25 -0.42 -14.72
N ALA A 311 -12.51 -1.71 -14.50
CA ALA A 311 -12.81 -2.70 -15.54
C ALA A 311 -11.73 -2.75 -16.65
N LYS A 312 -10.46 -2.49 -16.33
CA LYS A 312 -9.38 -2.52 -17.31
C LYS A 312 -8.80 -3.93 -17.46
N PRO A 313 -8.39 -4.32 -18.68
CA PRO A 313 -7.53 -5.48 -18.87
C PRO A 313 -6.27 -5.35 -18.01
N ILE A 314 -5.83 -6.44 -17.37
CA ILE A 314 -4.68 -6.43 -16.48
C ILE A 314 -3.63 -7.40 -16.98
N ILE A 315 -2.44 -6.89 -17.25
CA ILE A 315 -1.22 -7.65 -17.55
C ILE A 315 -0.36 -7.63 -16.29
N SER A 316 0.04 -8.78 -15.79
CA SER A 316 0.82 -8.86 -14.56
C SER A 316 1.74 -10.08 -14.54
N THR A 317 2.60 -10.13 -13.52
CA THR A 317 3.50 -11.25 -13.27
C THR A 317 2.95 -12.18 -12.20
N LYS A 318 3.38 -13.44 -12.20
CA LYS A 318 3.01 -14.46 -11.20
C LYS A 318 3.82 -14.26 -9.92
N VAL A 319 3.55 -13.18 -9.19
CA VAL A 319 4.26 -12.80 -7.96
C VAL A 319 3.26 -12.59 -6.82
N ALA A 320 3.60 -13.06 -5.63
CA ALA A 320 2.78 -12.95 -4.43
C ALA A 320 1.33 -13.42 -4.66
N ASP A 321 0.34 -12.65 -4.22
CA ASP A 321 -1.09 -12.98 -4.32
C ASP A 321 -1.69 -12.71 -5.73
N ILE A 322 -0.90 -12.19 -6.66
CA ILE A 322 -1.42 -11.78 -7.99
C ILE A 322 -2.11 -12.94 -8.73
N PRO A 323 -1.53 -14.18 -8.76
CA PRO A 323 -2.19 -15.30 -9.40
C PRO A 323 -3.55 -15.64 -8.80
N GLU A 324 -3.70 -15.59 -7.49
CA GLU A 324 -4.97 -15.86 -6.80
C GLU A 324 -5.98 -14.72 -6.98
N ILE A 325 -5.49 -13.46 -6.98
CA ILE A 325 -6.36 -12.29 -7.17
C ILE A 325 -6.94 -12.28 -8.59
N LEU A 326 -6.13 -12.53 -9.60
CA LEU A 326 -6.55 -12.46 -11.00
C LEU A 326 -7.11 -13.77 -11.53
N ALA A 327 -6.66 -14.92 -11.04
CA ALA A 327 -7.05 -16.24 -11.53
C ALA A 327 -7.01 -16.31 -13.08
N ASP A 328 -8.13 -16.59 -13.72
CA ASP A 328 -8.29 -16.70 -15.18
C ASP A 328 -8.69 -15.38 -15.87
N ILE A 329 -8.90 -14.31 -15.11
CA ILE A 329 -9.35 -13.01 -15.63
C ILE A 329 -8.22 -12.06 -16.00
N GLY A 330 -6.99 -12.32 -15.53
CA GLY A 330 -5.79 -11.53 -15.87
C GLY A 330 -4.94 -12.21 -16.93
N TYR A 331 -3.98 -11.45 -17.45
CA TYR A 331 -2.93 -11.94 -18.34
C TYR A 331 -1.65 -12.07 -17.53
N LEU A 332 -1.27 -13.30 -17.18
CA LEU A 332 -0.17 -13.59 -16.27
C LEU A 332 1.06 -14.12 -17.02
N VAL A 333 2.21 -13.52 -16.73
CA VAL A 333 3.52 -13.95 -17.24
C VAL A 333 4.48 -14.25 -16.08
N GLU A 334 5.56 -14.95 -16.37
CA GLU A 334 6.63 -15.15 -15.38
C GLU A 334 7.33 -13.82 -15.07
N PRO A 335 7.79 -13.59 -13.83
CA PRO A 335 8.57 -12.41 -13.51
C PRO A 335 9.90 -12.41 -14.29
N ARG A 336 10.41 -11.21 -14.61
CA ARG A 336 11.64 -11.02 -15.40
C ARG A 336 11.61 -11.68 -16.77
N SER A 337 10.45 -11.68 -17.44
CA SER A 337 10.24 -12.30 -18.75
C SER A 337 9.72 -11.27 -19.77
N PRO A 338 10.58 -10.37 -20.27
CA PRO A 338 10.19 -9.35 -21.25
C PRO A 338 9.58 -9.94 -22.51
N GLU A 339 10.06 -11.13 -22.94
CA GLU A 339 9.57 -11.85 -24.12
C GLU A 339 8.10 -12.25 -23.96
N GLN A 340 7.74 -12.79 -22.79
CA GLN A 340 6.35 -13.13 -22.49
C GLN A 340 5.49 -11.86 -22.39
N LEU A 341 6.00 -10.79 -21.80
CA LEU A 341 5.33 -9.49 -21.79
C LEU A 341 5.05 -8.98 -23.20
N ALA A 342 6.03 -9.04 -24.11
CA ALA A 342 5.85 -8.60 -25.49
C ALA A 342 4.77 -9.42 -26.22
N VAL A 343 4.72 -10.73 -26.00
CA VAL A 343 3.69 -11.61 -26.59
C VAL A 343 2.30 -11.23 -26.06
N ILE A 344 2.15 -11.15 -24.75
CA ILE A 344 0.85 -10.86 -24.10
C ILE A 344 0.37 -9.43 -24.42
N ILE A 345 1.27 -8.44 -24.47
CA ILE A 345 0.90 -7.07 -24.88
C ILE A 345 0.32 -7.09 -26.30
N ARG A 346 0.96 -7.78 -27.26
CA ARG A 346 0.42 -7.90 -28.61
C ARG A 346 -0.94 -8.63 -28.64
N GLU A 347 -1.11 -9.69 -27.85
CA GLU A 347 -2.36 -10.43 -27.74
C GLU A 347 -3.49 -9.54 -27.26
N VAL A 348 -3.30 -8.82 -26.14
CA VAL A 348 -4.27 -7.92 -25.55
C VAL A 348 -4.72 -6.84 -26.54
N PHE A 349 -3.78 -6.24 -27.26
CA PHE A 349 -4.09 -5.15 -28.19
C PHE A 349 -4.57 -5.62 -29.54
N LYS A 350 -4.41 -6.90 -29.89
CA LYS A 350 -4.99 -7.52 -31.08
C LYS A 350 -6.50 -7.68 -30.96
N ASP A 351 -7.01 -7.93 -29.74
CA ASP A 351 -8.43 -8.12 -29.45
C ASP A 351 -8.79 -7.42 -28.13
N LEU A 352 -8.92 -6.09 -28.21
CA LEU A 352 -9.29 -5.28 -27.05
C LEU A 352 -10.70 -5.55 -26.54
N ASP A 353 -11.62 -6.03 -27.38
CA ASP A 353 -12.98 -6.34 -26.95
C ASP A 353 -12.99 -7.55 -26.03
N SER A 354 -12.28 -8.61 -26.38
CA SER A 354 -12.07 -9.77 -25.51
C SER A 354 -11.33 -9.39 -24.23
N ALA A 355 -10.30 -8.53 -24.33
CA ALA A 355 -9.56 -8.08 -23.17
C ALA A 355 -10.42 -7.22 -22.23
N ASN A 356 -11.26 -6.34 -22.76
CA ASN A 356 -12.20 -5.54 -21.98
C ASN A 356 -13.27 -6.41 -21.30
N ALA A 357 -13.72 -7.48 -21.94
CA ALA A 357 -14.62 -8.44 -21.32
C ALA A 357 -13.99 -9.12 -20.09
N ARG A 358 -12.67 -9.43 -20.12
CA ARG A 358 -11.94 -9.88 -18.93
C ARG A 358 -11.84 -8.77 -17.89
N GLY A 359 -11.64 -7.52 -18.29
CA GLY A 359 -11.65 -6.35 -17.41
C GLY A 359 -12.98 -6.21 -16.64
N LEU A 360 -14.13 -6.45 -17.29
CA LEU A 360 -15.44 -6.44 -16.61
C LEU A 360 -15.53 -7.52 -15.53
N LYS A 361 -15.09 -8.75 -15.83
CA LYS A 361 -15.02 -9.82 -14.82
C LYS A 361 -14.07 -9.46 -13.66
N ALA A 362 -12.96 -8.78 -13.97
CA ALA A 362 -12.05 -8.28 -12.93
C ALA A 362 -12.74 -7.27 -12.01
N ARG A 363 -13.60 -6.39 -12.54
CA ARG A 363 -14.40 -5.46 -11.74
C ARG A 363 -15.39 -6.20 -10.84
N GLU A 364 -16.11 -7.18 -11.35
CA GLU A 364 -17.05 -8.00 -10.55
C GLU A 364 -16.31 -8.63 -9.36
N ARG A 365 -15.15 -9.23 -9.60
CA ARG A 365 -14.32 -9.80 -8.55
C ARG A 365 -13.78 -8.74 -7.57
N CYS A 366 -13.42 -7.55 -8.06
CA CYS A 366 -13.01 -6.43 -7.22
C CYS A 366 -14.13 -6.01 -6.26
N ILE A 367 -15.35 -5.85 -6.77
CA ILE A 367 -16.54 -5.51 -5.98
C ILE A 367 -16.79 -6.57 -4.90
N ALA A 368 -16.75 -7.85 -5.28
CA ALA A 368 -17.05 -8.95 -4.37
C ALA A 368 -15.99 -9.14 -3.26
N SER A 369 -14.70 -8.96 -3.58
CA SER A 369 -13.61 -9.41 -2.67
C SER A 369 -12.60 -8.33 -2.29
N TYR A 370 -12.49 -7.26 -3.08
CA TYR A 370 -11.44 -6.23 -2.95
C TYR A 370 -12.03 -4.82 -2.91
N SER A 371 -13.29 -4.68 -2.50
CA SER A 371 -13.94 -3.39 -2.26
C SER A 371 -13.84 -2.94 -0.80
N THR A 372 -14.06 -1.65 -0.56
CA THR A 372 -14.22 -1.13 0.81
C THR A 372 -15.40 -1.78 1.54
N THR A 373 -16.46 -2.17 0.81
CA THR A 373 -17.60 -2.91 1.35
C THR A 373 -17.20 -4.31 1.83
N ALA A 374 -16.39 -5.04 1.05
CA ALA A 374 -15.85 -6.34 1.47
C ALA A 374 -14.97 -6.21 2.72
N MET A 375 -14.11 -5.18 2.77
CA MET A 375 -13.33 -4.85 3.98
C MET A 375 -14.24 -4.56 5.17
N ALA A 376 -15.31 -3.79 4.99
CA ALA A 376 -16.26 -3.42 6.03
C ALA A 376 -16.92 -4.67 6.64
N THR A 377 -17.31 -5.63 5.80
CA THR A 377 -17.87 -6.91 6.25
C THR A 377 -16.88 -7.66 7.17
N THR A 378 -15.63 -7.77 6.74
CA THR A 378 -14.58 -8.45 7.53
C THR A 378 -14.32 -7.71 8.85
N LEU A 379 -14.17 -6.37 8.81
CA LEU A 379 -13.93 -5.57 10.02
C LEU A 379 -15.11 -5.61 10.99
N SER A 380 -16.35 -5.62 10.51
CA SER A 380 -17.54 -5.79 11.33
C SER A 380 -17.50 -7.09 12.13
N GLY A 381 -17.15 -8.20 11.47
CA GLY A 381 -16.98 -9.50 12.13
C GLY A 381 -15.91 -9.48 13.22
N ILE A 382 -14.77 -8.83 12.96
CA ILE A 382 -13.69 -8.69 13.95
C ILE A 382 -14.16 -7.87 15.15
N ILE A 383 -14.78 -6.70 14.93
CA ILE A 383 -15.23 -5.83 16.00
C ILE A 383 -16.26 -6.55 16.87
N THR A 384 -17.23 -7.23 16.25
CA THR A 384 -18.25 -8.00 16.98
C THR A 384 -17.61 -9.13 17.83
N SER A 385 -16.59 -9.79 17.33
CA SER A 385 -15.88 -10.85 18.09
C SER A 385 -15.11 -10.33 19.32
N LEU A 386 -14.87 -9.03 19.40
CA LEU A 386 -14.20 -8.37 20.52
C LEU A 386 -15.16 -7.80 21.57
N GLU A 387 -16.48 -7.79 21.32
CA GLU A 387 -17.50 -7.24 22.24
C GLU A 387 -17.73 -8.09 23.48
N GLY A 388 -17.13 -9.25 23.58
CA GLY A 388 -17.24 -10.16 24.74
C GLY A 388 -15.93 -10.31 25.53
N LYS A 389 -14.89 -9.56 25.18
CA LYS A 389 -13.60 -9.58 25.86
C LYS A 389 -13.36 -8.26 26.58
#